data_6ead9b5bfad4117d84fdd8b5c2677174
#
_entry.id   6ead9b5bfad4117d84fdd8b5c2677174
#
_cell.length_a   1.000
_cell.length_b   1.000
_cell.length_c   1.000
_cell.angle_alpha   90.00
_cell.angle_beta   90.00
_cell.angle_gamma   90.00
#
_symmetry.space_group_name_H-M   'P 1'
#
loop_
_entity.id
_entity.type
_entity.pdbx_description
1 polymer ?
#
loop_
_entity_poly.entity_id
_entity_poly.type
_entity_poly.pdbx_seq_one_letter_code
_entity_poly.pdbx_strand_id
1 'polypeptide(L)'
;MDILYEDNHIIVVSKPQGVASQPDESKDEDMLTKVKKYIKEKYNKPGEAFVGLVHRLDRPTGGVMVYAKTSKAASRLSEQMRNGEFDKTYFAVVCGRPRELKGRIVSYMKKDEKTNMAKIVPQATEGAKRAELDYEVLEYNQTTDRSLVKVKLFSGRGHQIRVQMKSIKCPVYGDQKYGGENMPKVDLNLFAVELSFFHPTTKQKLIFKVYPPEDKVAWNEFNLEKHLSLKV
;
A
#
# COMPACT_ATOMS: atom_id res chain seq x y z
N MET A 1 6.22 13.35 7.87
CA MET A 1 6.72 11.97 7.61
C MET A 1 7.05 11.36 8.95
N ASP A 2 6.32 10.33 9.32
CA ASP A 2 6.56 9.65 10.60
C ASP A 2 7.53 8.51 10.37
N ILE A 3 8.61 8.48 11.16
CA ILE A 3 9.63 7.44 11.08
C ILE A 3 9.27 6.38 12.12
N LEU A 4 9.03 5.15 11.66
CA LEU A 4 8.66 4.03 12.51
C LEU A 4 9.89 3.26 12.99
N TYR A 5 10.94 3.25 12.18
CA TYR A 5 12.20 2.58 12.49
C TYR A 5 13.33 3.13 11.62
N GLU A 6 14.51 3.19 12.17
CA GLU A 6 15.73 3.53 11.43
C GLU A 6 16.96 2.87 12.03
N ASP A 7 17.79 2.32 11.16
CA ASP A 7 19.14 1.87 11.48
C ASP A 7 20.15 2.24 10.37
N ASN A 8 21.30 1.58 10.34
CA ASN A 8 22.33 1.85 9.33
C ASN A 8 21.96 1.35 7.92
N HIS A 9 20.98 0.45 7.79
CA HIS A 9 20.67 -0.28 6.57
C HIS A 9 19.30 0.09 5.97
N ILE A 10 18.34 0.40 6.81
CA ILE A 10 16.95 0.66 6.40
C ILE A 10 16.34 1.85 7.16
N ILE A 11 15.32 2.43 6.57
CA ILE A 11 14.39 3.34 7.22
C ILE A 11 12.96 2.95 6.87
N VAL A 12 12.11 2.82 7.87
CA VAL A 12 10.69 2.52 7.72
C VAL A 12 9.88 3.74 8.10
N VAL A 13 8.95 4.12 7.26
CA VAL A 13 8.17 5.34 7.43
C VAL A 13 6.68 5.09 7.21
N SER A 14 5.85 5.93 7.80
CA SER A 14 4.45 6.06 7.42
C SER A 14 4.32 7.09 6.30
N LYS A 15 3.92 6.65 5.11
CA LYS A 15 3.65 7.53 3.98
C LYS A 15 2.27 8.16 4.15
N PRO A 16 2.11 9.49 4.16
CA PRO A 16 0.79 10.10 4.13
C PRO A 16 0.10 9.85 2.78
N GLN A 17 -1.24 9.91 2.79
CA GLN A 17 -2.03 9.91 1.56
C GLN A 17 -1.75 11.17 0.73
N GLY A 18 -1.90 11.09 -0.57
CA GLY A 18 -1.68 12.21 -1.49
C GLY A 18 -0.21 12.45 -1.86
N VAL A 19 0.76 11.89 -1.14
CA VAL A 19 2.20 12.00 -1.44
C VAL A 19 2.66 10.85 -2.33
N ALA A 20 3.41 11.13 -3.39
CA ALA A 20 3.99 10.09 -4.24
C ALA A 20 5.12 9.32 -3.52
N SER A 21 5.32 8.04 -3.85
CA SER A 21 6.40 7.23 -3.27
C SER A 21 7.78 7.58 -3.83
N GLN A 22 7.82 8.14 -5.03
CA GLN A 22 9.01 8.57 -5.78
C GLN A 22 8.63 9.74 -6.69
N PRO A 23 9.58 10.47 -7.29
CA PRO A 23 9.27 11.54 -8.24
C PRO A 23 8.31 11.10 -9.33
N ASP A 24 7.34 11.93 -9.65
CA ASP A 24 6.38 11.75 -10.73
C ASP A 24 6.18 13.06 -11.52
N GLU A 25 5.27 13.09 -12.47
CA GLU A 25 5.03 14.23 -13.36
C GLU A 25 4.50 15.48 -12.64
N SER A 26 3.94 15.35 -11.42
CA SER A 26 3.37 16.48 -10.68
C SER A 26 4.41 17.45 -10.17
N LYS A 27 5.67 17.02 -10.03
CA LYS A 27 6.79 17.77 -9.41
C LYS A 27 6.58 18.11 -7.92
N ASP A 28 5.53 17.58 -7.28
CA ASP A 28 5.37 17.69 -5.83
C ASP A 28 6.46 16.90 -5.11
N GLU A 29 6.83 17.34 -3.92
CA GLU A 29 7.84 16.64 -3.12
C GLU A 29 7.34 15.23 -2.75
N ASP A 30 8.07 14.23 -3.19
CA ASP A 30 7.77 12.83 -2.98
C ASP A 30 8.48 12.23 -1.75
N MET A 31 8.08 11.01 -1.35
CA MET A 31 8.63 10.36 -0.17
C MET A 31 10.12 10.03 -0.29
N LEU A 32 10.59 9.62 -1.48
CA LEU A 32 12.01 9.30 -1.70
C LEU A 32 12.88 10.54 -1.49
N THR A 33 12.43 11.69 -2.02
CA THR A 33 13.09 13.00 -1.84
C THR A 33 13.08 13.41 -0.37
N LYS A 34 11.94 13.29 0.33
CA LYS A 34 11.84 13.59 1.77
C LYS A 34 12.80 12.73 2.61
N VAL A 35 12.88 11.45 2.34
CA VAL A 35 13.79 10.53 3.06
C VAL A 35 15.25 10.86 2.77
N LYS A 36 15.62 11.17 1.52
CA LYS A 36 16.99 11.61 1.17
C LYS A 36 17.38 12.87 1.92
N LYS A 37 16.51 13.89 1.93
CA LYS A 37 16.73 15.16 2.64
C LYS A 37 16.92 14.92 4.14
N TYR A 38 16.03 14.16 4.76
CA TYR A 38 16.14 13.78 6.17
C TYR A 38 17.48 13.10 6.51
N ILE A 39 17.90 12.10 5.73
CA ILE A 39 19.15 11.39 5.98
C ILE A 39 20.36 12.31 5.77
N LYS A 40 20.33 13.16 4.74
CA LYS A 40 21.41 14.15 4.48
C LYS A 40 21.59 15.11 5.64
N GLU A 41 20.50 15.68 6.13
CA GLU A 41 20.50 16.62 7.25
C GLU A 41 20.90 15.94 8.57
N LYS A 42 20.28 14.81 8.92
CA LYS A 42 20.54 14.08 10.18
C LYS A 42 22.00 13.66 10.34
N TYR A 43 22.64 13.23 9.25
CA TYR A 43 24.01 12.71 9.27
C TYR A 43 25.04 13.69 8.71
N ASN A 44 24.69 14.95 8.48
CA ASN A 44 25.56 16.00 7.93
C ASN A 44 26.36 15.52 6.70
N LYS A 45 25.70 14.80 5.78
CA LYS A 45 26.38 14.25 4.60
C LYS A 45 26.79 15.38 3.64
N PRO A 46 28.07 15.42 3.19
CA PRO A 46 28.55 16.47 2.29
C PRO A 46 27.98 16.35 0.87
N GLY A 47 27.49 15.14 0.48
CA GLY A 47 26.89 14.86 -0.83
C GLY A 47 25.45 14.37 -0.72
N GLU A 48 24.96 13.79 -1.82
CA GLU A 48 23.63 13.20 -1.85
C GLU A 48 23.57 11.91 -1.00
N ALA A 49 22.47 11.77 -0.22
CA ALA A 49 22.23 10.54 0.52
C ALA A 49 21.70 9.46 -0.44
N PHE A 50 22.33 8.28 -0.41
CA PHE A 50 21.75 7.13 -1.09
C PHE A 50 20.50 6.66 -0.36
N VAL A 51 19.39 6.54 -1.10
CA VAL A 51 18.16 5.91 -0.65
C VAL A 51 17.61 5.04 -1.78
N GLY A 52 17.51 3.74 -1.52
CA GLY A 52 17.01 2.75 -2.47
C GLY A 52 15.50 2.53 -2.27
N LEU A 53 14.72 2.71 -3.34
CA LEU A 53 13.29 2.35 -3.37
C LEU A 53 13.14 0.84 -3.55
N VAL A 54 12.44 0.17 -2.63
CA VAL A 54 12.21 -1.28 -2.66
C VAL A 54 10.82 -1.61 -3.18
N HIS A 55 9.81 -0.85 -2.75
CA HIS A 55 8.43 -0.98 -3.19
C HIS A 55 7.73 0.38 -3.21
N ARG A 56 6.51 0.40 -3.74
CA ARG A 56 5.73 1.63 -3.89
C ARG A 56 4.32 1.44 -3.38
N LEU A 57 3.75 2.51 -2.86
CA LEU A 57 2.32 2.72 -2.70
C LEU A 57 1.86 3.73 -3.75
N ASP A 58 0.62 3.59 -4.22
CA ASP A 58 0.01 4.60 -5.10
C ASP A 58 -0.07 5.94 -4.37
N ARG A 59 -0.02 7.07 -5.09
CA ARG A 59 -0.10 8.42 -4.51
C ARG A 59 -1.24 8.56 -3.48
N PRO A 60 -2.50 8.17 -3.78
CA PRO A 60 -3.60 8.31 -2.83
C PRO A 60 -3.61 7.27 -1.71
N THR A 61 -2.74 6.25 -1.75
CA THR A 61 -2.64 5.21 -0.72
C THR A 61 -1.60 5.60 0.32
N GLY A 62 -1.99 5.65 1.59
CA GLY A 62 -1.06 5.86 2.72
C GLY A 62 -0.58 4.55 3.32
N GLY A 63 0.32 4.64 4.32
CA GLY A 63 0.75 3.49 5.13
C GLY A 63 2.24 3.20 5.15
N VAL A 64 2.59 2.02 5.67
CA VAL A 64 3.97 1.63 5.93
C VAL A 64 4.77 1.42 4.65
N MET A 65 5.95 2.04 4.60
CA MET A 65 6.94 1.83 3.54
C MET A 65 8.34 1.65 4.11
N VAL A 66 9.15 0.81 3.47
CA VAL A 66 10.59 0.66 3.77
C VAL A 66 11.44 1.17 2.62
N TYR A 67 12.50 1.90 2.97
CA TYR A 67 13.57 2.32 2.07
C TYR A 67 14.89 1.75 2.54
N ALA A 68 15.77 1.43 1.59
CA ALA A 68 17.13 0.99 1.90
C ALA A 68 18.08 2.19 1.99
N LYS A 69 18.94 2.24 3.02
CA LYS A 69 19.96 3.27 3.20
C LYS A 69 21.29 2.90 2.54
N THR A 70 21.44 1.67 2.02
CA THR A 70 22.61 1.18 1.31
C THR A 70 22.20 0.36 0.08
N SER A 71 23.06 0.32 -0.96
CA SER A 71 22.83 -0.48 -2.17
C SER A 71 22.72 -1.98 -1.86
N LYS A 72 23.51 -2.48 -0.91
CA LYS A 72 23.47 -3.88 -0.47
C LYS A 72 22.14 -4.22 0.21
N ALA A 73 21.61 -3.32 1.05
CA ALA A 73 20.28 -3.50 1.64
C ALA A 73 19.17 -3.44 0.58
N ALA A 74 19.27 -2.52 -0.39
CA ALA A 74 18.32 -2.41 -1.49
C ALA A 74 18.25 -3.70 -2.32
N SER A 75 19.42 -4.28 -2.68
CA SER A 75 19.48 -5.54 -3.42
C SER A 75 18.82 -6.69 -2.66
N ARG A 76 19.14 -6.85 -1.36
CA ARG A 76 18.62 -7.93 -0.51
C ARG A 76 17.11 -7.81 -0.27
N LEU A 77 16.61 -6.60 -0.03
CA LEU A 77 15.16 -6.36 0.14
C LEU A 77 14.41 -6.57 -1.18
N SER A 78 14.99 -6.17 -2.32
CA SER A 78 14.41 -6.44 -3.64
C SER A 78 14.35 -7.94 -3.96
N GLU A 79 15.34 -8.71 -3.51
CA GLU A 79 15.33 -10.18 -3.60
C GLU A 79 14.19 -10.78 -2.76
N GLN A 80 14.07 -10.40 -1.50
CA GLN A 80 12.95 -10.83 -0.65
C GLN A 80 11.58 -10.50 -1.27
N MET A 81 11.47 -9.31 -1.88
CA MET A 81 10.23 -8.90 -2.57
C MET A 81 9.90 -9.82 -3.75
N ARG A 82 10.91 -10.21 -4.55
CA ARG A 82 10.73 -11.15 -5.67
C ARG A 82 10.37 -12.55 -5.21
N ASN A 83 10.93 -12.98 -4.08
CA ASN A 83 10.69 -14.29 -3.48
C ASN A 83 9.35 -14.38 -2.70
N GLY A 84 8.61 -13.26 -2.58
CA GLY A 84 7.34 -13.24 -1.84
C GLY A 84 7.50 -13.26 -0.32
N GLU A 85 8.68 -12.88 0.19
CA GLU A 85 8.99 -12.88 1.63
C GLU A 85 8.51 -11.60 2.35
N PHE A 86 7.88 -10.69 1.61
CA PHE A 86 7.21 -9.51 2.16
C PHE A 86 5.73 -9.82 2.40
N ASP A 87 5.29 -9.76 3.65
CA ASP A 87 3.86 -9.73 3.95
C ASP A 87 3.37 -8.27 3.90
N LYS A 88 2.32 -8.04 3.14
CA LYS A 88 1.71 -6.72 2.95
C LYS A 88 0.23 -6.82 3.26
N THR A 89 -0.19 -6.17 4.35
CA THR A 89 -1.58 -6.12 4.76
C THR A 89 -2.11 -4.70 4.63
N TYR A 90 -3.29 -4.61 4.04
CA TYR A 90 -4.00 -3.34 3.86
C TYR A 90 -5.34 -3.40 4.56
N PHE A 91 -5.81 -2.23 5.02
CA PHE A 91 -7.22 -2.01 5.27
C PHE A 91 -7.79 -1.21 4.09
N ALA A 92 -9.01 -1.55 3.73
CA ALA A 92 -9.80 -0.82 2.75
C ALA A 92 -11.23 -0.65 3.28
N VAL A 93 -11.78 0.55 3.17
CA VAL A 93 -13.23 0.72 3.26
C VAL A 93 -13.78 0.59 1.85
N VAL A 94 -14.71 -0.32 1.65
CA VAL A 94 -15.34 -0.58 0.34
C VAL A 94 -16.82 -0.25 0.39
N CYS A 95 -17.40 0.12 -0.76
CA CYS A 95 -18.83 0.31 -0.93
C CYS A 95 -19.52 -1.05 -0.98
N GLY A 96 -20.61 -1.18 -0.25
CA GLY A 96 -21.37 -2.41 -0.15
C GLY A 96 -20.72 -3.47 0.73
N ARG A 97 -21.36 -4.65 0.73
CA ARG A 97 -20.89 -5.83 1.45
C ARG A 97 -20.47 -6.91 0.46
N PRO A 98 -19.21 -7.36 0.45
CA PRO A 98 -18.80 -8.52 -0.35
C PRO A 98 -19.71 -9.72 -0.06
N ARG A 99 -20.10 -10.45 -1.11
CA ARG A 99 -20.99 -11.62 -0.97
C ARG A 99 -20.40 -12.67 -0.04
N GLU A 100 -19.10 -12.95 -0.20
CA GLU A 100 -18.35 -13.84 0.69
C GLU A 100 -17.58 -12.98 1.70
N LEU A 101 -17.64 -13.35 2.99
CA LEU A 101 -16.94 -12.61 4.04
C LEU A 101 -15.42 -12.80 4.00
N LYS A 102 -14.95 -13.86 3.36
CA LYS A 102 -13.52 -14.13 3.11
C LYS A 102 -13.39 -14.73 1.73
N GLY A 103 -12.32 -14.40 1.04
CA GLY A 103 -12.09 -14.97 -0.27
C GLY A 103 -10.71 -14.67 -0.82
N ARG A 104 -10.36 -15.43 -1.86
CA ARG A 104 -9.17 -15.23 -2.68
C ARG A 104 -9.57 -14.75 -4.06
N ILE A 105 -8.97 -13.64 -4.49
CA ILE A 105 -9.17 -13.12 -5.84
C ILE A 105 -7.88 -13.35 -6.64
N VAL A 106 -7.97 -14.19 -7.68
CA VAL A 106 -6.92 -14.41 -8.65
C VAL A 106 -7.40 -13.88 -9.99
N SER A 107 -6.62 -13.03 -10.61
CA SER A 107 -6.93 -12.45 -11.93
C SER A 107 -5.64 -12.17 -12.70
N TYR A 108 -5.78 -11.86 -13.99
CA TYR A 108 -4.69 -11.35 -14.80
C TYR A 108 -4.95 -9.88 -15.09
N MET A 109 -3.94 -9.06 -14.89
CA MET A 109 -4.06 -7.61 -15.01
C MET A 109 -3.07 -7.06 -16.03
N LYS A 110 -3.53 -6.09 -16.79
CA LYS A 110 -2.69 -5.28 -17.69
C LYS A 110 -2.90 -3.81 -17.38
N LYS A 111 -1.80 -3.07 -17.29
CA LYS A 111 -1.81 -1.62 -17.11
C LYS A 111 -1.65 -0.95 -18.46
N ASP A 112 -2.47 0.04 -18.72
CA ASP A 112 -2.30 0.97 -19.83
C ASP A 112 -1.42 2.13 -19.35
N GLU A 113 -0.23 2.25 -19.90
CA GLU A 113 0.75 3.26 -19.48
C GLU A 113 0.34 4.68 -19.88
N LYS A 114 -0.46 4.84 -20.95
CA LYS A 114 -0.93 6.17 -21.40
C LYS A 114 -1.98 6.76 -20.47
N THR A 115 -2.92 5.92 -20.04
CA THR A 115 -4.02 6.36 -19.15
C THR A 115 -3.70 6.14 -17.68
N ASN A 116 -2.61 5.45 -17.39
CA ASN A 116 -2.26 4.99 -16.02
C ASN A 116 -3.41 4.19 -15.38
N MET A 117 -4.19 3.46 -16.18
CA MET A 117 -5.30 2.61 -15.74
C MET A 117 -4.90 1.14 -15.80
N ALA A 118 -5.31 0.36 -14.82
CA ALA A 118 -5.19 -1.09 -14.84
C ALA A 118 -6.57 -1.74 -15.05
N LYS A 119 -6.60 -2.88 -15.71
CA LYS A 119 -7.81 -3.66 -15.93
C LYS A 119 -7.54 -5.15 -15.84
N ILE A 120 -8.56 -5.91 -15.46
CA ILE A 120 -8.53 -7.37 -15.57
C ILE A 120 -8.69 -7.74 -17.03
N VAL A 121 -7.86 -8.67 -17.48
CA VAL A 121 -7.81 -9.15 -18.86
C VAL A 121 -7.73 -10.68 -18.86
N PRO A 122 -8.07 -11.37 -19.97
CA PRO A 122 -7.80 -12.80 -20.12
C PRO A 122 -6.31 -13.13 -19.94
N GLN A 123 -6.01 -14.32 -19.41
CA GLN A 123 -4.63 -14.77 -19.18
C GLN A 123 -3.78 -14.74 -20.46
N ALA A 124 -4.36 -15.08 -21.61
CA ALA A 124 -3.69 -15.10 -22.89
C ALA A 124 -3.37 -13.70 -23.46
N THR A 125 -3.82 -12.62 -22.80
CA THR A 125 -3.53 -11.26 -23.27
C THR A 125 -2.03 -10.96 -23.13
N GLU A 126 -1.41 -10.52 -24.19
CA GLU A 126 0.01 -10.11 -24.15
C GLU A 126 0.27 -9.05 -23.09
N GLY A 127 1.31 -9.26 -22.25
CA GLY A 127 1.67 -8.38 -21.15
C GLY A 127 0.75 -8.50 -19.93
N ALA A 128 -0.20 -9.45 -19.89
CA ALA A 128 -0.99 -9.75 -18.72
C ALA A 128 -0.11 -10.32 -17.60
N LYS A 129 -0.33 -9.84 -16.38
CA LYS A 129 0.42 -10.28 -15.19
C LYS A 129 -0.55 -10.84 -14.15
N ARG A 130 -0.26 -12.03 -13.62
CA ARG A 130 -1.05 -12.64 -12.54
C ARG A 130 -1.05 -11.73 -11.32
N ALA A 131 -2.23 -11.53 -10.76
CA ALA A 131 -2.51 -10.73 -9.57
C ALA A 131 -3.32 -11.57 -8.58
N GLU A 132 -2.89 -11.60 -7.32
CA GLU A 132 -3.50 -12.44 -6.28
C GLU A 132 -3.53 -11.71 -4.96
N LEU A 133 -4.69 -11.75 -4.31
CA LEU A 133 -4.91 -11.27 -2.95
C LEU A 133 -5.91 -12.16 -2.21
N ASP A 134 -5.80 -12.19 -0.89
CA ASP A 134 -6.86 -12.64 0.02
C ASP A 134 -7.54 -11.41 0.63
N TYR A 135 -8.84 -11.52 0.87
CA TYR A 135 -9.58 -10.51 1.61
C TYR A 135 -10.45 -11.14 2.71
N GLU A 136 -10.70 -10.35 3.75
CA GLU A 136 -11.59 -10.68 4.86
C GLU A 136 -12.39 -9.43 5.24
N VAL A 137 -13.72 -9.55 5.26
CA VAL A 137 -14.61 -8.51 5.79
C VAL A 137 -14.53 -8.53 7.31
N LEU A 138 -14.05 -7.46 7.90
CA LEU A 138 -13.87 -7.31 9.34
C LEU A 138 -15.12 -6.77 10.02
N GLU A 139 -15.74 -5.74 9.41
CA GLU A 139 -16.97 -5.11 9.87
C GLU A 139 -17.81 -4.66 8.68
N TYR A 140 -19.12 -4.55 8.89
CA TYR A 140 -20.05 -3.98 7.94
C TYR A 140 -20.96 -2.97 8.65
N ASN A 141 -20.99 -1.75 8.15
CA ASN A 141 -21.88 -0.71 8.59
C ASN A 141 -23.10 -0.66 7.66
N GLN A 142 -24.25 -1.15 8.15
CA GLN A 142 -25.49 -1.22 7.37
C GLN A 142 -26.05 0.18 7.05
N THR A 143 -25.84 1.17 7.92
CA THR A 143 -26.36 2.53 7.73
C THR A 143 -25.71 3.23 6.56
N THR A 144 -24.39 3.05 6.38
CA THR A 144 -23.61 3.69 5.31
C THR A 144 -23.39 2.79 4.11
N ASP A 145 -23.82 1.53 4.19
CA ASP A 145 -23.55 0.46 3.22
C ASP A 145 -22.05 0.36 2.86
N ARG A 146 -21.22 0.27 3.89
CA ARG A 146 -19.75 0.16 3.75
C ARG A 146 -19.20 -0.99 4.58
N SER A 147 -18.13 -1.59 4.08
CA SER A 147 -17.41 -2.64 4.79
C SER A 147 -15.95 -2.26 5.03
N LEU A 148 -15.45 -2.53 6.23
CA LEU A 148 -14.02 -2.58 6.50
C LEU A 148 -13.49 -3.93 6.07
N VAL A 149 -12.51 -3.93 5.17
CA VAL A 149 -11.94 -5.14 4.59
C VAL A 149 -10.43 -5.17 4.84
N LYS A 150 -9.95 -6.28 5.40
CA LYS A 150 -8.52 -6.61 5.47
C LYS A 150 -8.11 -7.29 4.17
N VAL A 151 -7.02 -6.84 3.56
CA VAL A 151 -6.49 -7.39 2.32
C VAL A 151 -5.05 -7.81 2.51
N LYS A 152 -4.72 -9.07 2.19
CA LYS A 152 -3.35 -9.59 2.12
C LYS A 152 -2.92 -9.73 0.66
N LEU A 153 -1.84 -9.05 0.25
CA LEU A 153 -1.32 -9.10 -1.11
C LEU A 153 -0.25 -10.17 -1.27
N PHE A 154 -0.42 -11.06 -2.26
CA PHE A 154 0.61 -12.01 -2.73
C PHE A 154 1.36 -11.49 -3.96
N SER A 155 0.81 -10.49 -4.64
CA SER A 155 1.43 -9.79 -5.78
C SER A 155 1.27 -8.28 -5.59
N GLY A 156 2.07 -7.47 -6.30
CA GLY A 156 2.06 -6.00 -6.21
C GLY A 156 1.85 -5.36 -7.58
N ARG A 157 0.70 -5.58 -8.22
CA ARG A 157 0.39 -4.92 -9.50
C ARG A 157 -0.13 -3.51 -9.24
N GLY A 158 0.15 -2.58 -10.13
CA GLY A 158 -0.38 -1.21 -10.01
C GLY A 158 -1.91 -1.23 -9.88
N HIS A 159 -2.45 -0.52 -8.91
CA HIS A 159 -3.88 -0.43 -8.59
C HIS A 159 -4.56 -1.77 -8.28
N GLN A 160 -3.83 -2.82 -7.90
CA GLN A 160 -4.35 -4.18 -7.80
C GLN A 160 -5.60 -4.28 -6.93
N ILE A 161 -5.52 -3.84 -5.67
CA ILE A 161 -6.65 -3.93 -4.72
C ILE A 161 -7.88 -3.21 -5.27
N ARG A 162 -7.68 -2.01 -5.81
CA ARG A 162 -8.74 -1.15 -6.36
C ARG A 162 -9.51 -1.84 -7.49
N VAL A 163 -8.79 -2.45 -8.43
CA VAL A 163 -9.38 -3.16 -9.59
C VAL A 163 -10.03 -4.47 -9.17
N GLN A 164 -9.39 -5.24 -8.28
CA GLN A 164 -9.91 -6.54 -7.84
C GLN A 164 -11.13 -6.38 -6.92
N MET A 165 -11.15 -5.39 -6.00
CA MET A 165 -12.35 -5.11 -5.20
C MET A 165 -13.52 -4.63 -6.07
N LYS A 166 -13.26 -3.78 -7.07
CA LYS A 166 -14.28 -3.42 -8.07
C LYS A 166 -14.84 -4.65 -8.79
N SER A 167 -14.01 -5.63 -9.12
CA SER A 167 -14.45 -6.83 -9.87
C SER A 167 -15.47 -7.68 -9.11
N ILE A 168 -15.48 -7.61 -7.79
CA ILE A 168 -16.48 -8.23 -6.92
C ILE A 168 -17.61 -7.28 -6.51
N LYS A 169 -17.79 -6.18 -7.26
CA LYS A 169 -18.82 -5.15 -7.06
C LYS A 169 -18.73 -4.36 -5.74
N CYS A 170 -17.59 -4.38 -5.08
CA CYS A 170 -17.31 -3.65 -3.86
C CYS A 170 -16.10 -2.71 -4.05
N PRO A 171 -16.22 -1.63 -4.87
CA PRO A 171 -15.11 -0.72 -5.12
C PRO A 171 -14.65 -0.04 -3.81
N VAL A 172 -13.37 0.32 -3.75
CA VAL A 172 -12.84 1.07 -2.62
C VAL A 172 -13.50 2.44 -2.53
N TYR A 173 -13.95 2.83 -1.35
CA TYR A 173 -14.60 4.10 -1.12
C TYR A 173 -13.63 5.27 -1.38
N GLY A 174 -14.11 6.31 -2.09
CA GLY A 174 -13.29 7.42 -2.53
C GLY A 174 -12.43 7.15 -3.78
N ASP A 175 -12.60 5.99 -4.43
CA ASP A 175 -11.80 5.67 -5.63
C ASP A 175 -12.32 6.39 -6.87
N GLN A 176 -11.74 7.55 -7.19
CA GLN A 176 -12.13 8.36 -8.35
C GLN A 176 -11.80 7.70 -9.70
N LYS A 177 -10.90 6.69 -9.73
CA LYS A 177 -10.54 6.01 -10.98
C LYS A 177 -11.42 4.80 -11.28
N TYR A 178 -11.81 4.06 -10.25
CA TYR A 178 -12.47 2.77 -10.41
C TYR A 178 -13.86 2.70 -9.76
N GLY A 179 -14.23 3.67 -8.93
CA GLY A 179 -15.46 3.65 -8.15
C GLY A 179 -16.74 3.93 -8.93
N GLY A 180 -16.63 4.50 -10.13
CA GLY A 180 -17.77 4.91 -10.96
C GLY A 180 -18.17 6.37 -10.75
N GLU A 181 -19.17 6.82 -11.52
CA GLU A 181 -19.57 8.25 -11.60
C GLU A 181 -20.09 8.82 -10.27
N ASN A 182 -20.77 8.00 -9.47
CA ASN A 182 -21.35 8.43 -8.19
C ASN A 182 -20.39 8.29 -7.01
N MET A 183 -19.09 8.00 -7.23
CA MET A 183 -18.14 7.87 -6.15
C MET A 183 -17.90 9.24 -5.49
N PRO A 184 -18.09 9.37 -4.16
CA PRO A 184 -17.83 10.63 -3.46
C PRO A 184 -16.40 11.12 -3.65
N LYS A 185 -16.24 12.44 -3.81
CA LYS A 185 -14.93 13.10 -3.97
C LYS A 185 -14.23 13.25 -2.60
N VAL A 186 -13.89 12.13 -2.00
CA VAL A 186 -13.11 12.03 -0.76
C VAL A 186 -11.81 11.27 -1.02
N ASP A 187 -10.93 11.28 -0.04
CA ASP A 187 -9.68 10.51 -0.13
C ASP A 187 -9.96 9.00 -0.33
N LEU A 188 -9.06 8.35 -1.05
CA LEU A 188 -9.13 6.90 -1.26
C LEU A 188 -8.98 6.16 0.08
N ASN A 189 -9.98 5.40 0.48
CA ASN A 189 -9.96 4.66 1.73
C ASN A 189 -9.23 3.31 1.57
N LEU A 190 -7.94 3.39 1.29
CA LEU A 190 -6.99 2.27 1.15
C LEU A 190 -5.70 2.64 1.86
N PHE A 191 -5.27 1.79 2.81
CA PHE A 191 -4.12 2.07 3.65
C PHE A 191 -3.29 0.81 3.91
N ALA A 192 -1.96 0.88 3.74
CA ALA A 192 -1.03 -0.18 4.05
C ALA A 192 -0.77 -0.21 5.55
N VAL A 193 -1.56 -1.00 6.29
CA VAL A 193 -1.56 -1.01 7.77
C VAL A 193 -0.45 -1.84 8.37
N GLU A 194 0.05 -2.85 7.65
CA GLU A 194 1.12 -3.71 8.15
C GLU A 194 2.07 -4.13 7.02
N LEU A 195 3.35 -4.07 7.34
CA LEU A 195 4.43 -4.54 6.49
C LEU A 195 5.37 -5.42 7.32
N SER A 196 5.62 -6.66 6.88
CA SER A 196 6.66 -7.48 7.48
C SER A 196 7.64 -8.01 6.45
N PHE A 197 8.91 -8.11 6.87
CA PHE A 197 10.01 -8.58 6.04
C PHE A 197 11.19 -8.99 6.94
N PHE A 198 12.19 -9.65 6.38
CA PHE A 198 13.43 -9.94 7.12
C PHE A 198 14.41 -8.80 6.97
N HIS A 199 14.98 -8.37 8.11
CA HIS A 199 16.03 -7.36 8.09
C HIS A 199 17.20 -7.77 7.16
N PRO A 200 17.64 -6.89 6.23
CA PRO A 200 18.58 -7.28 5.17
C PRO A 200 19.95 -7.76 5.67
N THR A 201 20.31 -7.42 6.90
CA THR A 201 21.60 -7.80 7.51
C THR A 201 21.44 -8.82 8.63
N THR A 202 20.61 -8.53 9.65
CA THR A 202 20.45 -9.40 10.83
C THR A 202 19.59 -10.62 10.58
N LYS A 203 18.77 -10.61 9.51
CA LYS A 203 17.82 -11.66 9.17
C LYS A 203 16.68 -11.86 10.16
N GLN A 204 16.56 -10.98 11.14
CA GLN A 204 15.41 -10.96 12.05
C GLN A 204 14.15 -10.55 11.30
N LYS A 205 13.02 -11.18 11.59
CA LYS A 205 11.72 -10.77 11.05
C LYS A 205 11.30 -9.48 11.76
N LEU A 206 11.03 -8.45 10.96
CA LEU A 206 10.53 -7.16 11.42
C LEU A 206 9.06 -7.03 10.99
N ILE A 207 8.24 -6.43 11.86
CA ILE A 207 6.81 -6.19 11.62
C ILE A 207 6.54 -4.74 12.02
N PHE A 208 5.97 -3.97 11.11
CA PHE A 208 5.61 -2.57 11.35
C PHE A 208 4.12 -2.39 11.08
N LYS A 209 3.45 -1.67 11.95
CA LYS A 209 2.01 -1.41 11.87
C LYS A 209 1.72 0.05 12.08
N VAL A 210 0.72 0.57 11.36
CA VAL A 210 0.19 1.93 11.56
C VAL A 210 -1.32 1.92 11.32
N TYR A 211 -2.03 2.77 12.04
CA TYR A 211 -3.45 3.00 11.78
C TYR A 211 -3.66 3.91 10.57
N PRO A 212 -4.73 3.72 9.80
CA PRO A 212 -5.26 4.77 8.93
C PRO A 212 -5.57 6.03 9.74
N PRO A 213 -5.58 7.22 9.11
CA PRO A 213 -5.92 8.47 9.80
C PRO A 213 -7.40 8.45 10.25
N GLU A 214 -7.63 8.42 11.57
CA GLU A 214 -8.97 8.30 12.16
C GLU A 214 -9.83 9.56 11.98
N ASP A 215 -9.21 10.71 11.74
CA ASP A 215 -9.88 11.98 11.47
C ASP A 215 -10.53 12.03 10.07
N LYS A 216 -10.28 11.03 9.23
CA LYS A 216 -10.81 10.94 7.87
C LYS A 216 -12.13 10.18 7.83
N VAL A 217 -13.07 10.71 7.05
CA VAL A 217 -14.37 10.08 6.79
C VAL A 217 -14.19 8.64 6.33
N ALA A 218 -15.08 7.78 6.81
CA ALA A 218 -15.18 6.35 6.63
C ALA A 218 -14.24 5.49 7.50
N TRP A 219 -13.07 5.91 7.89
CA TRP A 219 -12.25 5.14 8.85
C TRP A 219 -12.85 5.16 10.26
N ASN A 220 -13.41 6.31 10.69
CA ASN A 220 -14.04 6.48 11.99
C ASN A 220 -15.38 5.74 12.16
N GLU A 221 -15.90 5.12 11.09
CA GLU A 221 -17.11 4.28 11.14
C GLU A 221 -16.84 2.89 11.74
N PHE A 222 -15.55 2.52 11.91
CA PHE A 222 -15.11 1.17 12.28
C PHE A 222 -14.15 1.18 13.46
N ASN A 223 -14.15 0.09 14.24
CA ASN A 223 -13.22 -0.08 15.35
C ASN A 223 -11.88 -0.65 14.83
N LEU A 224 -10.98 0.24 14.41
CA LEU A 224 -9.69 -0.17 13.84
C LEU A 224 -8.79 -0.86 14.87
N GLU A 225 -8.82 -0.45 16.15
CA GLU A 225 -8.01 -1.02 17.23
C GLU A 225 -8.32 -2.50 17.48
N LYS A 226 -9.59 -2.88 17.34
CA LYS A 226 -10.04 -4.27 17.46
C LYS A 226 -9.36 -5.19 16.44
N HIS A 227 -9.00 -4.67 15.27
CA HIS A 227 -8.53 -5.46 14.13
C HIS A 227 -7.03 -5.30 13.85
N LEU A 228 -6.39 -4.29 14.41
CA LEU A 228 -4.97 -4.01 14.24
C LEU A 228 -4.34 -3.67 15.60
N SER A 229 -3.86 -4.68 16.34
CA SER A 229 -3.07 -4.41 17.54
C SER A 229 -1.69 -3.86 17.18
N LEU A 230 -1.35 -2.66 17.68
CA LEU A 230 0.00 -2.09 17.57
C LEU A 230 0.97 -2.68 18.62
N LYS A 231 0.46 -3.46 19.58
CA LYS A 231 1.33 -4.13 20.58
C LYS A 231 2.14 -5.21 19.85
N VAL A 232 3.43 -5.06 19.90
CA VAL A 232 4.44 -6.06 19.49
C VAL A 232 4.72 -6.95 20.66
#